data_62529f91e7e4de31845801fc6cee23e1
#
_entry.id   62529f91e7e4de31845801fc6cee23e1
#
_cell.length_a   1.000
_cell.length_b   1.000
_cell.length_c   1.000
_cell.angle_alpha   90.00
_cell.angle_beta   90.00
_cell.angle_gamma   90.00
#
_symmetry.space_group_name_H-M   'P 1'
#
loop_
_entity.id
_entity.type
_entity.pdbx_description
1 polymer ?
#
loop_
_entity_poly.entity_id
_entity_poly.type
_entity_poly.pdbx_seq_one_letter_code
_entity_poly.pdbx_strand_id
1 'polypeptide(L)'
;GQVVGLIGPSGAGKSTLIRCINRLVEPSAGRVLLNELDLTTLGKPALRRARRRIGMIFQEYALVERLTVMENVLSGRLGYVSFWPSWARRFPAKDIANAFRLLERVGLEGRADSRADALSGGQRQRVGIARALAQEPELLLVDEPTASLDPKTSRQIMRLITEVCAERGLPAIINIHDVVLAQQFAERIIGLRAGEVVFDGPPGALDTAALTAIYGEEDWTAMRQSAAEDAAAERDEAARMAGLA
;
A
#
# COMPACT_ATOMS: atom_id res chain seq x y z
N GLY A 1 -13.34 3.32 -8.60
CA GLY A 1 -11.93 2.95 -8.47
C GLY A 1 -11.78 1.44 -8.49
N GLN A 2 -10.68 0.94 -9.00
CA GLN A 2 -10.37 -0.49 -9.03
C GLN A 2 -9.11 -0.75 -8.21
N VAL A 3 -9.09 -1.86 -7.44
CA VAL A 3 -7.90 -2.33 -6.73
C VAL A 3 -7.16 -3.35 -7.59
N VAL A 4 -5.96 -2.98 -8.04
CA VAL A 4 -5.09 -3.81 -8.88
C VAL A 4 -3.95 -4.38 -8.02
N GLY A 5 -3.85 -5.71 -7.94
CA GLY A 5 -2.73 -6.40 -7.30
C GLY A 5 -1.59 -6.68 -8.29
N LEU A 6 -0.37 -6.29 -7.95
CA LEU A 6 0.84 -6.68 -8.66
C LEU A 6 1.46 -7.86 -7.93
N ILE A 7 1.64 -9.00 -8.61
CA ILE A 7 2.28 -10.20 -8.07
C ILE A 7 3.47 -10.62 -8.93
N GLY A 8 4.33 -11.47 -8.39
CA GLY A 8 5.48 -12.03 -9.08
C GLY A 8 6.66 -12.26 -8.14
N PRO A 9 7.69 -12.99 -8.56
CA PRO A 9 8.86 -13.30 -7.74
C PRO A 9 9.63 -12.04 -7.32
N SER A 10 10.51 -12.20 -6.34
CA SER A 10 11.45 -11.14 -5.97
C SER A 10 12.30 -10.76 -7.18
N GLY A 11 12.52 -9.46 -7.39
CA GLY A 11 13.24 -8.97 -8.56
C GLY A 11 12.44 -8.89 -9.86
N ALA A 12 11.17 -9.28 -9.92
CA ALA A 12 10.33 -9.18 -11.11
C ALA A 12 10.04 -7.73 -11.59
N GLY A 13 10.41 -6.72 -10.80
CA GLY A 13 10.25 -5.31 -11.18
C GLY A 13 9.02 -4.61 -10.59
N LYS A 14 8.23 -5.25 -9.72
CA LYS A 14 7.00 -4.71 -9.12
C LYS A 14 7.19 -3.34 -8.44
N SER A 15 8.10 -3.25 -7.47
CA SER A 15 8.41 -1.99 -6.77
C SER A 15 8.99 -0.94 -7.71
N THR A 16 9.79 -1.35 -8.70
CA THR A 16 10.31 -0.46 -9.73
C THR A 16 9.19 0.13 -10.57
N LEU A 17 8.22 -0.69 -10.99
CA LEU A 17 7.03 -0.22 -11.73
C LEU A 17 6.24 0.82 -10.91
N ILE A 18 5.92 0.54 -9.65
CA ILE A 18 5.23 1.48 -8.75
C ILE A 18 6.02 2.80 -8.64
N ARG A 19 7.34 2.72 -8.50
CA ARG A 19 8.21 3.91 -8.40
C ARG A 19 8.32 4.66 -9.73
N CYS A 20 8.23 3.98 -10.88
CA CYS A 20 8.14 4.61 -12.19
C CYS A 20 6.80 5.32 -12.39
N ILE A 21 5.69 4.76 -11.93
CA ILE A 21 4.37 5.41 -12.00
C ILE A 21 4.39 6.76 -11.26
N ASN A 22 5.02 6.81 -10.09
CA ASN A 22 5.19 8.06 -9.34
C ASN A 22 6.43 8.88 -9.77
N ARG A 23 7.17 8.41 -10.80
CA ARG A 23 8.45 8.98 -11.27
C ARG A 23 9.47 9.21 -10.14
N LEU A 24 9.45 8.40 -9.09
CA LEU A 24 10.56 8.31 -8.13
C LEU A 24 11.78 7.65 -8.80
N VAL A 25 11.51 6.73 -9.72
CA VAL A 25 12.46 6.21 -10.70
C VAL A 25 12.01 6.71 -12.07
N GLU A 26 12.93 7.27 -12.85
CA GLU A 26 12.61 7.79 -14.18
C GLU A 26 12.45 6.62 -15.16
N PRO A 27 11.30 6.47 -15.84
CA PRO A 27 11.13 5.43 -16.85
C PRO A 27 12.00 5.72 -18.09
N SER A 28 12.66 4.70 -18.63
CA SER A 28 13.51 4.83 -19.83
C SER A 28 12.70 5.02 -21.11
N ALA A 29 11.47 4.50 -21.14
CA ALA A 29 10.56 4.58 -22.27
C ALA A 29 9.10 4.44 -21.80
N GLY A 30 8.15 4.69 -22.70
CA GLY A 30 6.73 4.61 -22.39
C GLY A 30 6.16 5.90 -21.81
N ARG A 31 4.89 5.85 -21.39
CA ARG A 31 4.17 6.98 -20.80
C ARG A 31 3.40 6.55 -19.57
N VAL A 32 3.28 7.47 -18.61
CA VAL A 32 2.45 7.31 -17.43
C VAL A 32 1.38 8.38 -17.45
N LEU A 33 0.13 7.96 -17.57
CA LEU A 33 -1.03 8.85 -17.62
C LEU A 33 -1.79 8.80 -16.30
N LEU A 34 -1.98 9.96 -15.66
CA LEU A 34 -2.91 10.12 -14.55
C LEU A 34 -4.12 10.89 -15.07
N ASN A 35 -5.23 10.20 -15.32
CA ASN A 35 -6.29 10.68 -16.16
C ASN A 35 -5.72 11.09 -17.54
N GLU A 36 -5.89 12.33 -17.96
CA GLU A 36 -5.36 12.86 -19.22
C GLU A 36 -3.95 13.47 -19.10
N LEU A 37 -3.40 13.53 -17.89
CA LEU A 37 -2.11 14.16 -17.61
C LEU A 37 -0.97 13.16 -17.81
N ASP A 38 -0.14 13.39 -18.83
CA ASP A 38 1.09 12.62 -19.04
C ASP A 38 2.18 13.05 -18.05
N LEU A 39 2.42 12.21 -17.04
CA LEU A 39 3.40 12.49 -16.00
C LEU A 39 4.84 12.47 -16.54
N THR A 40 5.12 11.71 -17.61
CA THR A 40 6.48 11.55 -18.16
C THR A 40 7.01 12.81 -18.82
N THR A 41 6.14 13.69 -19.30
CA THR A 41 6.50 14.94 -19.97
C THR A 41 6.67 16.12 -19.00
N LEU A 42 6.28 15.95 -17.72
CA LEU A 42 6.27 17.05 -16.76
C LEU A 42 7.68 17.42 -16.28
N GLY A 43 7.99 18.71 -16.28
CA GLY A 43 9.12 19.26 -15.56
C GLY A 43 8.94 19.20 -14.03
N LYS A 44 10.04 19.34 -13.27
CA LYS A 44 10.07 19.16 -11.80
C LYS A 44 8.95 19.89 -11.04
N PRO A 45 8.61 21.18 -11.30
CA PRO A 45 7.55 21.86 -10.54
C PRO A 45 6.15 21.29 -10.82
N ALA A 46 5.86 20.93 -12.09
CA ALA A 46 4.58 20.35 -12.49
C ALA A 46 4.44 18.94 -11.94
N LEU A 47 5.49 18.12 -12.02
CA LEU A 47 5.53 16.77 -11.44
C LEU A 47 5.33 16.81 -9.92
N ARG A 48 5.94 17.76 -9.21
CA ARG A 48 5.70 17.94 -7.77
C ARG A 48 4.23 18.22 -7.46
N ARG A 49 3.55 19.00 -8.31
CA ARG A 49 2.09 19.22 -8.17
C ARG A 49 1.28 17.97 -8.49
N ALA A 50 1.64 17.23 -9.54
CA ALA A 50 0.96 15.99 -9.90
C ALA A 50 1.08 14.92 -8.82
N ARG A 51 2.25 14.78 -8.18
CA ARG A 51 2.47 13.84 -7.06
C ARG A 51 1.60 14.11 -5.82
N ARG A 52 1.04 15.31 -5.66
CA ARG A 52 0.05 15.56 -4.59
C ARG A 52 -1.23 14.76 -4.80
N ARG A 53 -1.53 14.40 -6.05
CA ARG A 53 -2.72 13.62 -6.44
C ARG A 53 -2.48 12.11 -6.33
N ILE A 54 -1.25 11.68 -5.98
CA ILE A 54 -0.87 10.27 -5.85
C ILE A 54 -0.45 10.03 -4.40
N GLY A 55 -1.24 9.26 -3.68
CA GLY A 55 -0.86 8.76 -2.36
C GLY A 55 0.12 7.60 -2.50
N MET A 56 1.13 7.53 -1.63
CA MET A 56 2.07 6.42 -1.64
C MET A 56 2.24 5.86 -0.23
N ILE A 57 2.04 4.54 -0.11
CA ILE A 57 2.31 3.75 1.08
C ILE A 57 3.57 2.93 0.79
N PHE A 58 4.57 3.07 1.65
CA PHE A 58 5.88 2.44 1.48
C PHE A 58 6.02 1.19 2.37
N GLN A 59 6.83 0.26 1.95
CA GLN A 59 7.15 -0.97 2.67
C GLN A 59 7.73 -0.70 4.06
N GLU A 60 8.65 0.25 4.21
CA GLU A 60 9.30 0.62 5.47
C GLU A 60 8.59 1.78 6.20
N TYR A 61 7.27 1.92 6.02
CA TYR A 61 6.42 2.96 6.61
C TYR A 61 6.82 4.39 6.22
N ALA A 62 8.11 4.67 6.01
CA ALA A 62 8.71 5.98 5.73
C ALA A 62 8.22 7.08 6.69
N LEU A 63 8.06 6.75 7.96
CA LEU A 63 7.69 7.69 9.01
C LEU A 63 8.94 8.40 9.57
N VAL A 64 8.74 9.61 10.05
CA VAL A 64 9.75 10.29 10.85
C VAL A 64 9.57 9.84 12.29
N GLU A 65 10.45 8.96 12.76
CA GLU A 65 10.32 8.23 14.03
C GLU A 65 10.17 9.14 15.25
N ARG A 66 10.88 10.27 15.26
CA ARG A 66 10.88 11.23 16.38
C ARG A 66 9.66 12.14 16.41
N LEU A 67 8.88 12.18 15.32
CA LEU A 67 7.64 12.96 15.26
C LEU A 67 6.47 12.15 15.86
N THR A 68 5.46 12.89 16.28
CA THR A 68 4.20 12.29 16.73
C THR A 68 3.44 11.66 15.56
N VAL A 69 2.46 10.82 15.87
CA VAL A 69 1.52 10.23 14.91
C VAL A 69 0.81 11.33 14.14
N MET A 70 0.29 12.35 14.83
CA MET A 70 -0.38 13.50 14.22
C MET A 70 0.55 14.24 13.25
N GLU A 71 1.78 14.53 13.65
CA GLU A 71 2.76 15.20 12.79
C GLU A 71 3.11 14.39 11.55
N ASN A 72 3.23 13.06 11.69
CA ASN A 72 3.45 12.17 10.55
C ASN A 72 2.26 12.19 9.57
N VAL A 73 1.02 12.14 10.06
CA VAL A 73 -0.18 12.23 9.20
C VAL A 73 -0.24 13.58 8.51
N LEU A 74 -0.06 14.68 9.25
CA LEU A 74 -0.05 16.04 8.70
C LEU A 74 1.08 16.28 7.69
N SER A 75 2.19 15.53 7.77
CA SER A 75 3.26 15.59 6.77
C SER A 75 2.75 15.29 5.35
N GLY A 76 1.68 14.50 5.19
CA GLY A 76 0.99 14.29 3.93
C GLY A 76 0.45 15.57 3.31
N ARG A 77 0.18 16.62 4.10
CA ARG A 77 -0.30 17.93 3.63
C ARG A 77 0.80 18.92 3.29
N LEU A 78 2.07 18.61 3.51
CA LEU A 78 3.22 19.50 3.24
C LEU A 78 3.26 20.02 1.79
N GLY A 79 2.73 19.25 0.86
CA GLY A 79 2.62 19.67 -0.52
C GLY A 79 1.64 20.84 -0.75
N TYR A 80 0.72 21.10 0.16
CA TYR A 80 -0.39 22.06 0.03
C TYR A 80 -0.20 23.31 0.93
N VAL A 81 0.73 23.24 1.88
CA VAL A 81 1.01 24.33 2.83
C VAL A 81 2.30 25.05 2.40
N SER A 82 2.32 26.37 2.53
CA SER A 82 3.52 27.15 2.23
C SER A 82 4.64 26.88 3.24
N PHE A 83 5.88 27.19 2.86
CA PHE A 83 7.07 26.86 3.63
C PHE A 83 7.03 27.36 5.08
N TRP A 84 6.72 28.62 5.32
CA TRP A 84 6.77 29.22 6.66
C TRP A 84 5.77 28.61 7.65
N PRO A 85 4.47 28.44 7.31
CA PRO A 85 3.53 27.72 8.19
C PRO A 85 3.94 26.28 8.44
N SER A 86 4.43 25.57 7.42
CA SER A 86 4.85 24.17 7.59
C SER A 86 6.07 24.03 8.49
N TRP A 87 7.05 24.94 8.37
CA TRP A 87 8.20 24.98 9.25
C TRP A 87 7.81 25.27 10.70
N ALA A 88 6.86 26.18 10.91
CA ALA A 88 6.28 26.47 12.22
C ALA A 88 5.26 25.43 12.71
N ARG A 89 5.10 24.28 12.00
CA ARG A 89 4.10 23.22 12.28
C ARG A 89 2.68 23.74 12.39
N ARG A 90 2.36 24.82 11.70
CA ARG A 90 1.03 25.43 11.65
C ARG A 90 0.28 24.92 10.42
N PHE A 91 -0.62 23.99 10.65
CA PHE A 91 -1.52 23.48 9.62
C PHE A 91 -2.90 24.14 9.72
N PRO A 92 -3.62 24.29 8.59
CA PRO A 92 -5.00 24.74 8.60
C PRO A 92 -5.88 23.86 9.51
N ALA A 93 -6.83 24.47 10.23
CA ALA A 93 -7.72 23.72 11.12
C ALA A 93 -8.46 22.58 10.43
N LYS A 94 -8.82 22.76 9.14
CA LYS A 94 -9.44 21.71 8.31
C LYS A 94 -8.53 20.49 8.14
N ASP A 95 -7.22 20.69 7.96
CA ASP A 95 -6.25 19.60 7.75
C ASP A 95 -6.04 18.85 9.09
N ILE A 96 -6.01 19.57 10.21
CA ILE A 96 -5.94 18.96 11.55
C ILE A 96 -7.20 18.13 11.82
N ALA A 97 -8.39 18.68 11.56
CA ALA A 97 -9.65 17.95 11.74
C ALA A 97 -9.74 16.72 10.81
N ASN A 98 -9.23 16.83 9.58
CA ASN A 98 -9.17 15.68 8.68
C ASN A 98 -8.16 14.61 9.19
N ALA A 99 -7.01 15.01 9.72
CA ALA A 99 -6.04 14.09 10.30
C ALA A 99 -6.62 13.31 11.48
N PHE A 100 -7.40 13.93 12.36
CA PHE A 100 -8.10 13.22 13.44
C PHE A 100 -9.10 12.19 12.89
N ARG A 101 -9.93 12.55 11.90
CA ARG A 101 -10.86 11.59 11.26
C ARG A 101 -10.13 10.42 10.61
N LEU A 102 -8.97 10.67 10.00
CA LEU A 102 -8.14 9.62 9.42
C LEU A 102 -7.55 8.71 10.50
N LEU A 103 -7.09 9.28 11.63
CA LEU A 103 -6.59 8.49 12.75
C LEU A 103 -7.69 7.60 13.36
N GLU A 104 -8.91 8.13 13.50
CA GLU A 104 -10.08 7.33 13.90
C GLU A 104 -10.34 6.20 12.89
N ARG A 105 -10.37 6.52 11.58
CA ARG A 105 -10.61 5.52 10.53
C ARG A 105 -9.59 4.38 10.51
N VAL A 106 -8.33 4.65 10.88
CA VAL A 106 -7.30 3.62 10.97
C VAL A 106 -7.17 3.00 12.37
N GLY A 107 -8.03 3.37 13.33
CA GLY A 107 -8.05 2.85 14.70
C GLY A 107 -6.85 3.30 15.55
N LEU A 108 -6.48 4.58 15.43
CA LEU A 108 -5.38 5.23 16.18
C LEU A 108 -5.80 6.55 16.85
N GLU A 109 -7.09 6.74 17.10
CA GLU A 109 -7.66 7.98 17.69
C GLU A 109 -6.99 8.37 19.03
N GLY A 110 -6.66 7.39 19.86
CA GLY A 110 -6.00 7.61 21.16
C GLY A 110 -4.46 7.74 21.09
N ARG A 111 -3.87 7.78 19.89
CA ARG A 111 -2.41 7.75 19.70
C ARG A 111 -1.85 8.99 19.02
N ALA A 112 -2.64 10.04 18.83
CA ALA A 112 -2.25 11.25 18.10
C ALA A 112 -0.92 11.86 18.58
N ASP A 113 -0.71 11.91 19.90
CA ASP A 113 0.47 12.49 20.55
C ASP A 113 1.60 11.47 20.79
N SER A 114 1.37 10.18 20.49
CA SER A 114 2.40 9.17 20.62
C SER A 114 3.48 9.37 19.57
N ARG A 115 4.75 9.11 19.91
CA ARG A 115 5.84 9.11 18.92
C ARG A 115 5.76 7.90 18.02
N ALA A 116 6.17 8.04 16.74
CA ALA A 116 6.11 6.95 15.79
C ALA A 116 7.03 5.78 16.15
N ASP A 117 8.17 6.02 16.81
CA ASP A 117 9.09 4.96 17.29
C ASP A 117 8.50 4.12 18.43
N ALA A 118 7.50 4.61 19.17
CA ALA A 118 6.81 3.87 20.23
C ALA A 118 5.69 2.94 19.73
N LEU A 119 5.44 2.89 18.42
CA LEU A 119 4.36 2.12 17.82
C LEU A 119 4.82 0.73 17.37
N SER A 120 3.87 -0.24 17.39
CA SER A 120 4.07 -1.54 16.73
C SER A 120 4.15 -1.39 15.19
N GLY A 121 4.67 -2.41 14.50
CA GLY A 121 4.75 -2.42 13.03
C GLY A 121 3.40 -2.16 12.35
N GLY A 122 2.34 -2.86 12.78
CA GLY A 122 1.00 -2.65 12.26
C GLY A 122 0.44 -1.25 12.54
N GLN A 123 0.74 -0.67 13.71
CA GLN A 123 0.37 0.70 14.02
C GLN A 123 1.12 1.71 13.15
N ARG A 124 2.43 1.52 12.94
CA ARG A 124 3.22 2.35 12.00
C ARG A 124 2.67 2.29 10.58
N GLN A 125 2.25 1.11 10.12
CA GLN A 125 1.63 0.96 8.80
C GLN A 125 0.30 1.73 8.71
N ARG A 126 -0.53 1.69 9.74
CA ARG A 126 -1.79 2.47 9.81
C ARG A 126 -1.53 3.98 9.77
N VAL A 127 -0.47 4.48 10.40
CA VAL A 127 -0.03 5.89 10.29
C VAL A 127 0.39 6.21 8.86
N GLY A 128 1.15 5.33 8.20
CA GLY A 128 1.53 5.47 6.79
C GLY A 128 0.32 5.56 5.85
N ILE A 129 -0.71 4.74 6.09
CA ILE A 129 -1.99 4.79 5.36
C ILE A 129 -2.68 6.13 5.59
N ALA A 130 -2.85 6.55 6.85
CA ALA A 130 -3.50 7.82 7.19
C ALA A 130 -2.76 9.02 6.55
N ARG A 131 -1.42 9.02 6.55
CA ARG A 131 -0.60 10.03 5.89
C ARG A 131 -0.83 10.07 4.37
N ALA A 132 -0.88 8.92 3.71
CA ALA A 132 -1.14 8.87 2.27
C ALA A 132 -2.55 9.40 1.95
N LEU A 133 -3.55 9.05 2.75
CA LEU A 133 -4.93 9.50 2.61
C LEU A 133 -5.12 11.00 2.94
N ALA A 134 -4.26 11.55 3.80
CA ALA A 134 -4.28 12.99 4.12
C ALA A 134 -3.97 13.85 2.90
N GLN A 135 -3.32 13.33 1.86
CA GLN A 135 -3.12 14.02 0.59
C GLN A 135 -4.40 14.20 -0.21
N GLU A 136 -5.49 13.47 0.10
CA GLU A 136 -6.72 13.39 -0.70
C GLU A 136 -6.38 12.94 -2.15
N PRO A 137 -5.74 11.76 -2.30
CA PRO A 137 -5.20 11.32 -3.58
C PRO A 137 -6.31 10.87 -4.54
N GLU A 138 -6.00 10.88 -5.85
CA GLU A 138 -6.81 10.32 -6.93
C GLU A 138 -6.33 8.90 -7.34
N LEU A 139 -5.14 8.51 -6.91
CA LEU A 139 -4.54 7.19 -7.09
C LEU A 139 -3.75 6.83 -5.84
N LEU A 140 -3.89 5.61 -5.36
CA LEU A 140 -3.08 5.05 -4.27
C LEU A 140 -2.07 4.05 -4.83
N LEU A 141 -0.80 4.28 -4.56
CA LEU A 141 0.28 3.35 -4.84
C LEU A 141 0.75 2.72 -3.53
N VAL A 142 0.83 1.39 -3.49
CA VAL A 142 1.14 0.66 -2.27
C VAL A 142 2.25 -0.33 -2.55
N ASP A 143 3.40 -0.15 -1.93
CA ASP A 143 4.58 -1.00 -2.12
C ASP A 143 4.74 -1.91 -0.90
N GLU A 144 4.35 -3.18 -1.01
CA GLU A 144 4.45 -4.24 -0.01
C GLU A 144 3.95 -3.86 1.40
N PRO A 145 2.66 -3.53 1.57
CA PRO A 145 2.15 -2.97 2.83
C PRO A 145 2.19 -3.95 4.01
N THR A 146 2.49 -5.22 3.77
CA THR A 146 2.39 -6.31 4.75
C THR A 146 3.70 -7.08 4.97
N ALA A 147 4.80 -6.69 4.32
CA ALA A 147 6.05 -7.47 4.27
C ALA A 147 6.70 -7.79 5.64
N SER A 148 6.40 -7.03 6.69
CA SER A 148 6.99 -7.22 8.03
C SER A 148 5.93 -7.44 9.11
N LEU A 149 4.75 -7.91 8.71
CA LEU A 149 3.61 -8.07 9.61
C LEU A 149 3.20 -9.54 9.70
N ASP A 150 2.65 -9.92 10.85
CA ASP A 150 2.04 -11.23 11.02
C ASP A 150 0.82 -11.42 10.10
N PRO A 151 0.40 -12.66 9.80
CA PRO A 151 -0.69 -12.93 8.85
C PRO A 151 -2.02 -12.27 9.24
N LYS A 152 -2.35 -12.20 10.53
CA LYS A 152 -3.58 -11.59 11.02
C LYS A 152 -3.56 -10.07 10.79
N THR A 153 -2.47 -9.41 11.15
CA THR A 153 -2.27 -7.96 10.94
C THR A 153 -2.21 -7.65 9.43
N SER A 154 -1.58 -8.50 8.62
CA SER A 154 -1.52 -8.37 7.17
C SER A 154 -2.93 -8.32 6.55
N ARG A 155 -3.81 -9.26 6.91
CA ARG A 155 -5.21 -9.25 6.47
C ARG A 155 -5.97 -8.00 6.93
N GLN A 156 -5.72 -7.53 8.15
CA GLN A 156 -6.36 -6.29 8.65
C GLN A 156 -5.91 -5.05 7.87
N ILE A 157 -4.62 -4.95 7.54
CA ILE A 157 -4.08 -3.85 6.75
C ILE A 157 -4.63 -3.88 5.32
N MET A 158 -4.65 -5.05 4.67
CA MET A 158 -5.22 -5.18 3.33
C MET A 158 -6.71 -4.81 3.31
N ARG A 159 -7.48 -5.32 4.27
CA ARG A 159 -8.90 -4.97 4.44
C ARG A 159 -9.08 -3.46 4.61
N LEU A 160 -8.33 -2.83 5.49
CA LEU A 160 -8.39 -1.39 5.71
C LEU A 160 -8.14 -0.60 4.42
N ILE A 161 -7.12 -0.98 3.64
CA ILE A 161 -6.79 -0.32 2.37
C ILE A 161 -7.95 -0.48 1.38
N THR A 162 -8.46 -1.70 1.19
CA THR A 162 -9.53 -1.96 0.21
C THR A 162 -10.86 -1.32 0.60
N GLU A 163 -11.22 -1.32 1.88
CA GLU A 163 -12.41 -0.62 2.38
C GLU A 163 -12.33 0.89 2.12
N VAL A 164 -11.20 1.52 2.42
CA VAL A 164 -11.02 2.96 2.17
C VAL A 164 -11.04 3.27 0.68
N CYS A 165 -10.46 2.40 -0.15
CA CYS A 165 -10.54 2.53 -1.60
C CYS A 165 -11.99 2.47 -2.10
N ALA A 166 -12.77 1.50 -1.62
CA ALA A 166 -14.18 1.35 -1.98
C ALA A 166 -15.02 2.55 -1.50
N GLU A 167 -14.88 2.97 -0.24
CA GLU A 167 -15.59 4.11 0.35
C GLU A 167 -15.37 5.42 -0.43
N ARG A 168 -14.18 5.61 -0.98
CA ARG A 168 -13.78 6.86 -1.67
C ARG A 168 -13.81 6.77 -3.19
N GLY A 169 -14.14 5.60 -3.76
CA GLY A 169 -13.98 5.35 -5.19
C GLY A 169 -12.52 5.52 -5.66
N LEU A 170 -11.55 5.29 -4.77
CA LEU A 170 -10.13 5.54 -5.00
C LEU A 170 -9.48 4.32 -5.67
N PRO A 171 -8.94 4.43 -6.89
CA PRO A 171 -8.17 3.36 -7.50
C PRO A 171 -6.86 3.13 -6.76
N ALA A 172 -6.43 1.87 -6.67
CA ALA A 172 -5.17 1.50 -6.04
C ALA A 172 -4.38 0.50 -6.88
N ILE A 173 -3.05 0.62 -6.86
CA ILE A 173 -2.10 -0.38 -7.36
C ILE A 173 -1.28 -0.84 -6.18
N ILE A 174 -1.37 -2.12 -5.84
CA ILE A 174 -0.78 -2.70 -4.64
C ILE A 174 0.21 -3.80 -5.04
N ASN A 175 1.48 -3.63 -4.71
CA ASN A 175 2.46 -4.70 -4.76
C ASN A 175 2.19 -5.67 -3.60
N ILE A 176 1.78 -6.90 -3.93
CA ILE A 176 1.41 -7.93 -2.96
C ILE A 176 2.32 -9.13 -3.18
N HIS A 177 3.05 -9.51 -2.13
CA HIS A 177 3.94 -10.68 -2.21
C HIS A 177 3.16 -12.00 -2.05
N ASP A 178 2.12 -11.98 -1.22
CA ASP A 178 1.28 -13.14 -0.92
C ASP A 178 0.16 -13.27 -1.95
N VAL A 179 0.15 -14.41 -2.68
CA VAL A 179 -0.85 -14.73 -3.72
C VAL A 179 -2.26 -14.85 -3.13
N VAL A 180 -2.39 -15.41 -1.92
CA VAL A 180 -3.69 -15.58 -1.26
C VAL A 180 -4.29 -14.23 -0.92
N LEU A 181 -3.48 -13.30 -0.39
CA LEU A 181 -3.94 -11.93 -0.15
C LEU A 181 -4.30 -11.22 -1.46
N ALA A 182 -3.52 -11.44 -2.54
CA ALA A 182 -3.85 -10.85 -3.84
C ALA A 182 -5.19 -11.36 -4.37
N GLN A 183 -5.45 -12.67 -4.29
CA GLN A 183 -6.73 -13.25 -4.71
C GLN A 183 -7.91 -12.78 -3.85
N GLN A 184 -7.69 -12.53 -2.57
CA GLN A 184 -8.73 -12.13 -1.62
C GLN A 184 -9.11 -10.65 -1.74
N PHE A 185 -8.14 -9.77 -2.03
CA PHE A 185 -8.31 -8.33 -1.89
C PHE A 185 -8.22 -7.54 -3.20
N ALA A 186 -7.63 -8.08 -4.26
CA ALA A 186 -7.58 -7.41 -5.55
C ALA A 186 -8.80 -7.73 -6.42
N GLU A 187 -9.22 -6.78 -7.24
CA GLU A 187 -10.26 -6.94 -8.26
C GLU A 187 -9.67 -7.32 -9.63
N ARG A 188 -8.40 -7.01 -9.84
CA ARG A 188 -7.61 -7.37 -11.02
C ARG A 188 -6.20 -7.68 -10.55
N ILE A 189 -5.60 -8.69 -11.14
CA ILE A 189 -4.23 -9.10 -10.83
C ILE A 189 -3.37 -8.96 -12.09
N ILE A 190 -2.20 -8.35 -11.93
CA ILE A 190 -1.15 -8.28 -12.94
C ILE A 190 0.05 -9.09 -12.43
N GLY A 191 0.39 -10.15 -13.13
CA GLY A 191 1.55 -11.00 -12.84
C GLY A 191 2.77 -10.53 -13.62
N LEU A 192 3.86 -10.25 -12.92
CA LEU A 192 5.13 -9.80 -13.48
C LEU A 192 6.20 -10.90 -13.34
N ARG A 193 6.98 -11.13 -14.41
CA ARG A 193 8.16 -11.99 -14.42
C ARG A 193 9.26 -11.34 -15.25
N ALA A 194 10.44 -11.17 -14.68
CA ALA A 194 11.61 -10.59 -15.36
C ALA A 194 11.34 -9.24 -16.07
N GLY A 195 10.47 -8.39 -15.48
CA GLY A 195 10.12 -7.09 -16.04
C GLY A 195 8.97 -7.10 -17.05
N GLU A 196 8.43 -8.26 -17.39
CA GLU A 196 7.34 -8.43 -18.35
C GLU A 196 6.02 -8.78 -17.66
N VAL A 197 4.90 -8.33 -18.24
CA VAL A 197 3.56 -8.73 -17.81
C VAL A 197 3.25 -10.08 -18.45
N VAL A 198 3.14 -11.13 -17.63
CA VAL A 198 2.85 -12.50 -18.08
C VAL A 198 1.42 -12.95 -17.74
N PHE A 199 0.74 -12.20 -16.90
CA PHE A 199 -0.66 -12.41 -16.55
C PHE A 199 -1.37 -11.06 -16.32
N ASP A 200 -2.60 -10.95 -16.79
CA ASP A 200 -3.49 -9.82 -16.56
C ASP A 200 -4.94 -10.30 -16.58
N GLY A 201 -5.59 -10.32 -15.43
CA GLY A 201 -6.94 -10.83 -15.32
C GLY A 201 -7.58 -10.70 -13.94
N PRO A 202 -8.83 -11.16 -13.79
CA PRO A 202 -9.48 -11.20 -12.48
C PRO A 202 -8.85 -12.28 -11.58
N PRO A 203 -9.00 -12.18 -10.23
CA PRO A 203 -8.44 -13.16 -9.29
C PRO A 203 -8.85 -14.61 -9.56
N GLY A 204 -10.09 -14.82 -10.01
CA GLY A 204 -10.60 -16.15 -10.34
C GLY A 204 -9.98 -16.82 -11.57
N ALA A 205 -9.29 -16.05 -12.42
CA ALA A 205 -8.55 -16.56 -13.58
C ALA A 205 -7.10 -16.93 -13.23
N LEU A 206 -6.66 -16.69 -12.01
CA LEU A 206 -5.31 -17.00 -11.55
C LEU A 206 -5.22 -18.49 -11.17
N ASP A 207 -5.15 -19.36 -12.17
CA ASP A 207 -5.02 -20.80 -12.02
C ASP A 207 -3.55 -21.25 -11.87
N THR A 208 -3.37 -22.56 -11.73
CA THR A 208 -2.02 -23.15 -11.58
C THR A 208 -1.11 -22.84 -12.77
N ALA A 209 -1.65 -22.79 -13.99
CA ALA A 209 -0.86 -22.50 -15.20
C ALA A 209 -0.38 -21.04 -15.19
N ALA A 210 -1.26 -20.09 -14.82
CA ALA A 210 -0.92 -18.68 -14.66
C ALA A 210 0.14 -18.48 -13.56
N LEU A 211 0.00 -19.16 -12.43
CA LEU A 211 0.96 -19.08 -11.33
C LEU A 211 2.32 -19.68 -11.70
N THR A 212 2.34 -20.80 -12.43
CA THR A 212 3.57 -21.37 -12.98
C THR A 212 4.25 -20.42 -13.98
N ALA A 213 3.46 -19.74 -14.83
CA ALA A 213 4.01 -18.75 -15.75
C ALA A 213 4.65 -17.54 -15.00
N ILE A 214 4.07 -17.13 -13.89
CA ILE A 214 4.54 -15.99 -13.07
C ILE A 214 5.77 -16.39 -12.25
N TYR A 215 5.69 -17.49 -11.49
CA TYR A 215 6.70 -17.85 -10.48
C TYR A 215 7.69 -18.92 -10.95
N GLY A 216 7.35 -19.75 -11.94
CA GLY A 216 8.05 -20.98 -12.28
C GLY A 216 7.53 -22.19 -11.49
N GLU A 217 7.83 -23.39 -11.95
CA GLU A 217 7.32 -24.63 -11.33
C GLU A 217 7.86 -24.86 -9.91
N GLU A 218 9.16 -24.63 -9.70
CA GLU A 218 9.81 -24.87 -8.41
C GLU A 218 9.32 -23.89 -7.35
N ASP A 219 9.32 -22.59 -7.67
CA ASP A 219 8.91 -21.53 -6.73
C ASP A 219 7.42 -21.65 -6.39
N TRP A 220 6.56 -21.99 -7.37
CA TRP A 220 5.13 -22.17 -7.11
C TRP A 220 4.85 -23.37 -6.21
N THR A 221 5.55 -24.49 -6.38
CA THR A 221 5.38 -25.66 -5.52
C THR A 221 5.78 -25.37 -4.08
N ALA A 222 6.88 -24.66 -3.87
CA ALA A 222 7.33 -24.23 -2.55
C ALA A 222 6.32 -23.27 -1.87
N MET A 223 5.78 -22.29 -2.61
CA MET A 223 4.75 -21.38 -2.10
C MET A 223 3.46 -22.10 -1.70
N ARG A 224 3.03 -23.11 -2.47
CA ARG A 224 1.85 -23.92 -2.11
C ARG A 224 2.06 -24.71 -0.83
N GLN A 225 3.24 -25.27 -0.63
CA GLN A 225 3.57 -26.00 0.58
C GLN A 225 3.55 -25.07 1.80
N SER A 226 4.22 -23.92 1.73
CA SER A 226 4.22 -22.92 2.80
C SER A 226 2.81 -22.44 3.13
N ALA A 227 1.99 -22.10 2.13
CA ALA A 227 0.62 -21.66 2.35
C ALA A 227 -0.28 -22.74 2.98
N ALA A 228 -0.03 -24.03 2.67
CA ALA A 228 -0.74 -25.14 3.27
C ALA A 228 -0.34 -25.36 4.74
N GLU A 229 0.94 -25.18 5.06
CA GLU A 229 1.47 -25.25 6.42
C GLU A 229 0.93 -24.13 7.30
N ASP A 230 0.92 -22.88 6.78
CA ASP A 230 0.36 -21.72 7.49
C ASP A 230 -1.14 -21.88 7.76
N ALA A 231 -1.91 -22.40 6.79
CA ALA A 231 -3.34 -22.67 6.94
C ALA A 231 -3.62 -23.80 7.94
N ALA A 232 -2.75 -24.79 8.04
CA ALA A 232 -2.84 -25.87 9.03
C ALA A 232 -2.54 -25.32 10.43
N ALA A 233 -1.49 -24.51 10.60
CA ALA A 233 -1.13 -23.89 11.87
C ALA A 233 -2.25 -22.97 12.40
N GLU A 234 -2.90 -22.18 11.51
CA GLU A 234 -4.03 -21.32 11.89
C GLU A 234 -5.25 -22.13 12.36
N ARG A 235 -5.53 -23.27 11.72
CA ARG A 235 -6.62 -24.16 12.15
C ARG A 235 -6.36 -24.78 13.52
N ASP A 236 -5.12 -25.20 13.77
CA ASP A 236 -4.71 -25.75 15.05
C ASP A 236 -4.77 -24.71 16.18
N GLU A 237 -4.36 -23.47 15.90
CA GLU A 237 -4.47 -22.37 16.86
C GLU A 237 -5.93 -22.01 17.16
N ALA A 238 -6.78 -21.95 16.12
CA ALA A 238 -8.23 -21.73 16.28
C ALA A 238 -8.90 -22.85 17.07
N ALA A 239 -8.51 -24.10 16.83
CA ALA A 239 -9.02 -25.25 17.58
C ALA A 239 -8.58 -25.22 19.07
N ARG A 240 -7.35 -24.83 19.35
CA ARG A 240 -6.86 -24.63 20.73
C ARG A 240 -7.60 -23.52 21.46
N MET A 241 -7.88 -22.40 20.77
CA MET A 241 -8.64 -21.27 21.35
C MET A 241 -10.10 -21.65 21.60
N ALA A 242 -10.72 -22.43 20.72
CA ALA A 242 -12.10 -22.93 20.89
C ALA A 242 -12.24 -24.02 21.96
N GLY A 243 -11.17 -24.77 22.24
CA GLY A 243 -11.13 -25.79 23.30
C GLY A 243 -10.81 -25.23 24.70
N LEU A 244 -10.49 -23.94 24.82
CA LEU A 244 -10.23 -23.22 26.07
C LEU A 244 -11.43 -22.36 26.51
N ALA A 245 -12.56 -22.39 25.80
CA ALA A 245 -13.83 -21.79 26.14
C ALA A 245 -14.84 -22.88 26.51
#